data_5d6d4fa467d90161fcebf041d18e32b6
#
_entry.id   5d6d4fa467d90161fcebf041d18e32b6
#
_cell.length_a   1.000
_cell.length_b   1.000
_cell.length_c   1.000
_cell.angle_alpha   90.00
_cell.angle_beta   90.00
_cell.angle_gamma   90.00
#
_symmetry.space_group_name_H-M   'P 1'
#
loop_
_entity.id
_entity.type
_entity.pdbx_description
1 polymer ?
#
loop_
_entity_poly.entity_id
_entity_poly.type
_entity_poly.pdbx_seq_one_letter_code
_entity_poly.pdbx_strand_id
1 'polypeptide(L)'
;MGKSLNGKELGKGISQRKEDGLYIARFINRFGKRQVIYDKTYNGVQKKLREAILADDKEINVVSNNMTLDEWFEKWINTCKKNCRSNTKDTYARHYKRVRKALGWRKLNKLNLVVMQEAINQLKTDNERKNSKKILVDMLEKALASDLITKNVAKQITTEITKEEKKPRRVLTIQETNIFLEEAKDTYYYNLFVVALETGMRIGELSGLQWEDIDYKNKIIHVKHSMTYFSKDGKYTFELHPTKTNKGMRSIPLT
;
A
#
# COMPACT_ATOMS: atom_id res chain seq x y z
N MET A 1 40.80 -17.78 24.44
CA MET A 1 40.75 -16.69 23.43
C MET A 1 41.32 -17.19 22.12
N GLY A 2 40.80 -16.70 20.97
CA GLY A 2 41.38 -17.09 19.67
C GLY A 2 42.72 -16.43 19.43
N LYS A 3 43.61 -17.14 18.76
CA LYS A 3 44.97 -16.65 18.45
C LYS A 3 45.16 -16.50 16.94
N SER A 4 45.98 -15.55 16.53
CA SER A 4 46.48 -15.44 15.15
C SER A 4 47.48 -16.55 14.85
N LEU A 5 47.82 -16.72 13.57
CA LEU A 5 48.91 -17.64 13.15
C LEU A 5 50.24 -17.30 13.77
N ASN A 6 50.48 -16.03 14.11
CA ASN A 6 51.68 -15.53 14.78
C ASN A 6 51.57 -15.52 16.32
N GLY A 7 50.61 -16.23 16.90
CA GLY A 7 50.44 -16.36 18.35
C GLY A 7 49.79 -15.17 19.07
N LYS A 8 49.48 -14.06 18.37
CA LYS A 8 48.85 -12.87 18.96
C LYS A 8 47.41 -13.13 19.34
N GLU A 9 46.98 -12.68 20.50
CA GLU A 9 45.58 -12.77 20.93
C GLU A 9 44.67 -11.85 20.12
N LEU A 10 43.53 -12.41 19.63
CA LEU A 10 42.60 -11.73 18.72
C LEU A 10 41.30 -11.31 19.37
N GLY A 11 41.15 -11.58 20.69
CA GLY A 11 39.91 -11.29 21.40
C GLY A 11 38.88 -12.43 21.32
N LYS A 12 37.76 -12.24 22.05
CA LYS A 12 36.69 -13.24 22.20
C LYS A 12 35.96 -13.47 20.88
N GLY A 13 35.85 -14.73 20.45
CA GLY A 13 35.09 -15.11 19.27
C GLY A 13 35.83 -14.92 17.93
N ILE A 14 37.05 -14.37 17.91
CA ILE A 14 37.85 -14.17 16.69
C ILE A 14 39.04 -15.13 16.66
N SER A 15 39.27 -15.75 15.51
CA SER A 15 40.43 -16.63 15.25
C SER A 15 40.92 -16.45 13.83
N GLN A 16 42.15 -16.88 13.54
CA GLN A 16 42.67 -16.91 12.18
C GLN A 16 42.78 -18.36 11.70
N ARG A 17 42.29 -18.62 10.49
CA ARG A 17 42.28 -19.95 9.88
C ARG A 17 43.64 -20.27 9.28
N LYS A 18 44.13 -21.49 9.48
CA LYS A 18 45.47 -21.91 9.01
C LYS A 18 45.53 -22.13 7.49
N GLU A 19 44.42 -22.57 6.89
CA GLU A 19 44.35 -22.97 5.48
C GLU A 19 44.52 -21.80 4.50
N ASP A 20 43.89 -20.67 4.79
CA ASP A 20 43.80 -19.51 3.89
C ASP A 20 44.14 -18.17 4.54
N GLY A 21 44.52 -18.20 5.83
CA GLY A 21 44.90 -17.00 6.58
C GLY A 21 43.76 -16.06 6.91
N LEU A 22 42.48 -16.40 6.57
CA LEU A 22 41.32 -15.55 6.84
C LEU A 22 41.06 -15.43 8.34
N TYR A 23 40.66 -14.24 8.74
CA TYR A 23 40.12 -13.99 10.08
C TYR A 23 38.66 -14.39 10.13
N ILE A 24 38.27 -15.12 11.19
CA ILE A 24 36.92 -15.63 11.41
C ILE A 24 36.43 -15.05 12.73
N ALA A 25 35.27 -14.43 12.71
CA ALA A 25 34.53 -14.05 13.91
C ALA A 25 33.28 -14.91 14.06
N ARG A 26 32.98 -15.33 15.31
CA ARG A 26 31.81 -16.13 15.65
C ARG A 26 31.05 -15.46 16.79
N PHE A 27 29.73 -15.32 16.61
CA PHE A 27 28.82 -14.88 17.68
C PHE A 27 27.52 -15.67 17.62
N ILE A 28 26.80 -15.65 18.71
CA ILE A 28 25.47 -16.27 18.79
C ILE A 28 24.47 -15.14 18.69
N ASN A 29 23.58 -15.21 17.70
CA ASN A 29 22.52 -14.22 17.53
C ASN A 29 21.40 -14.41 18.57
N ARG A 30 20.49 -13.47 18.67
CA ARG A 30 19.34 -13.48 19.60
C ARG A 30 18.43 -14.71 19.48
N PHE A 31 18.46 -15.40 18.34
CA PHE A 31 17.72 -16.66 18.14
C PHE A 31 18.50 -17.90 18.57
N GLY A 32 19.64 -17.75 19.26
CA GLY A 32 20.48 -18.87 19.66
C GLY A 32 21.29 -19.51 18.52
N LYS A 33 21.25 -18.95 17.30
CA LYS A 33 21.97 -19.48 16.15
C LYS A 33 23.38 -18.91 16.07
N ARG A 34 24.36 -19.80 15.83
CA ARG A 34 25.75 -19.42 15.61
C ARG A 34 25.92 -18.76 14.24
N GLN A 35 26.49 -17.55 14.22
CA GLN A 35 26.85 -16.80 13.02
C GLN A 35 28.36 -16.79 12.86
N VAL A 36 28.83 -16.81 11.60
CA VAL A 36 30.25 -16.82 11.25
C VAL A 36 30.50 -15.74 10.21
N ILE A 37 31.53 -14.91 10.44
CA ILE A 37 31.93 -13.80 9.59
C ILE A 37 33.39 -13.99 9.20
N TYR A 38 33.70 -13.73 7.94
CA TYR A 38 35.05 -13.86 7.38
C TYR A 38 35.56 -12.52 6.86
N ASP A 39 36.83 -12.26 7.05
CA ASP A 39 37.53 -11.15 6.43
C ASP A 39 39.04 -11.46 6.23
N LYS A 40 39.65 -10.80 5.25
CA LYS A 40 41.10 -10.93 4.99
C LYS A 40 41.95 -10.21 6.05
N THR A 41 41.37 -9.24 6.76
CA THR A 41 42.07 -8.40 7.72
C THR A 41 41.42 -8.51 9.11
N TYR A 42 42.24 -8.37 10.14
CA TYR A 42 41.75 -8.35 11.53
C TYR A 42 40.78 -7.18 11.80
N ASN A 43 41.13 -5.99 11.34
CA ASN A 43 40.30 -4.81 11.48
C ASN A 43 38.96 -4.97 10.74
N GLY A 44 38.99 -5.57 9.54
CA GLY A 44 37.81 -5.85 8.73
C GLY A 44 36.85 -6.81 9.43
N VAL A 45 37.36 -7.92 10.01
CA VAL A 45 36.50 -8.88 10.73
C VAL A 45 35.91 -8.27 12.01
N GLN A 46 36.70 -7.45 12.74
CA GLN A 46 36.19 -6.73 13.92
C GLN A 46 35.07 -5.74 13.57
N LYS A 47 35.25 -4.95 12.51
CA LYS A 47 34.24 -4.00 12.03
C LYS A 47 32.95 -4.73 11.69
N LYS A 48 33.03 -5.77 10.85
CA LYS A 48 31.88 -6.60 10.47
C LYS A 48 31.21 -7.28 11.68
N LEU A 49 31.99 -7.75 12.66
CA LEU A 49 31.45 -8.35 13.87
C LEU A 49 30.65 -7.33 14.70
N ARG A 50 31.19 -6.11 14.89
CA ARG A 50 30.49 -5.03 15.60
C ARG A 50 29.20 -4.64 14.88
N GLU A 51 29.25 -4.49 13.57
CA GLU A 51 28.07 -4.18 12.76
C GLU A 51 27.01 -5.28 12.87
N ALA A 52 27.42 -6.55 12.85
CA ALA A 52 26.51 -7.69 12.97
C ALA A 52 25.86 -7.79 14.36
N ILE A 53 26.66 -7.58 15.44
CA ILE A 53 26.14 -7.55 16.81
C ILE A 53 25.18 -6.38 16.99
N LEU A 54 25.53 -5.17 16.53
CA LEU A 54 24.67 -4.00 16.60
C LEU A 54 23.36 -4.18 15.80
N ALA A 55 23.42 -4.88 14.68
CA ALA A 55 22.24 -5.21 13.89
C ALA A 55 21.33 -6.22 14.62
N ASP A 56 21.93 -7.20 15.28
CA ASP A 56 21.21 -8.20 16.08
C ASP A 56 20.59 -7.57 17.34
N ASP A 57 21.34 -6.73 18.06
CA ASP A 57 20.87 -5.98 19.23
C ASP A 57 19.73 -4.99 18.89
N LYS A 58 19.78 -4.39 17.70
CA LYS A 58 18.70 -3.50 17.21
C LYS A 58 17.50 -4.24 16.65
N GLU A 59 17.43 -5.55 16.85
CA GLU A 59 16.33 -6.39 16.36
C GLU A 59 16.16 -6.41 14.82
N ILE A 60 17.19 -6.00 14.10
CA ILE A 60 17.13 -5.88 12.65
C ILE A 60 17.50 -7.21 12.01
N ASN A 61 16.53 -7.92 11.46
CA ASN A 61 16.75 -9.11 10.62
C ASN A 61 17.38 -8.73 9.26
N VAL A 62 18.55 -8.13 9.26
CA VAL A 62 19.22 -7.67 8.02
C VAL A 62 19.76 -8.84 7.18
N VAL A 63 19.95 -10.03 7.79
CA VAL A 63 20.68 -11.15 7.17
C VAL A 63 19.85 -12.00 6.22
N SER A 64 18.52 -12.01 6.34
CA SER A 64 17.68 -12.96 5.56
C SER A 64 16.68 -12.32 4.62
N ASN A 65 16.64 -11.01 4.49
CA ASN A 65 15.58 -10.40 3.71
C ASN A 65 15.96 -10.22 2.22
N ASN A 66 16.00 -11.36 1.51
CA ASN A 66 16.06 -11.38 0.05
C ASN A 66 14.72 -11.04 -0.61
N MET A 67 13.70 -10.73 0.19
CA MET A 67 12.35 -10.46 -0.27
C MET A 67 12.32 -9.24 -1.17
N THR A 68 11.73 -9.39 -2.34
CA THR A 68 11.48 -8.30 -3.29
C THR A 68 10.27 -7.47 -2.87
N LEU A 69 10.14 -6.28 -3.46
CA LEU A 69 8.96 -5.45 -3.22
C LEU A 69 7.69 -6.11 -3.77
N ASP A 70 7.77 -6.88 -4.88
CA ASP A 70 6.65 -7.66 -5.42
C ASP A 70 6.18 -8.73 -4.44
N GLU A 71 7.09 -9.55 -3.92
CA GLU A 71 6.77 -10.58 -2.93
C GLU A 71 6.19 -9.98 -1.64
N TRP A 72 6.68 -8.82 -1.24
CA TRP A 72 6.11 -8.09 -0.10
C TRP A 72 4.73 -7.53 -0.40
N PHE A 73 4.49 -6.98 -1.59
CA PHE A 73 3.16 -6.49 -1.99
C PHE A 73 2.11 -7.60 -1.89
N GLU A 74 2.40 -8.79 -2.43
CA GLU A 74 1.48 -9.93 -2.37
C GLU A 74 1.19 -10.36 -0.91
N LYS A 75 2.21 -10.42 -0.06
CA LYS A 75 2.00 -10.69 1.36
C LYS A 75 1.18 -9.60 2.04
N TRP A 76 1.54 -8.34 1.83
CA TRP A 76 0.86 -7.20 2.44
C TRP A 76 -0.61 -7.11 2.05
N ILE A 77 -0.96 -7.29 0.76
CA ILE A 77 -2.35 -7.22 0.29
C ILE A 77 -3.20 -8.35 0.88
N ASN A 78 -2.62 -9.55 1.03
CA ASN A 78 -3.33 -10.74 1.51
C ASN A 78 -3.41 -10.84 3.04
N THR A 79 -2.44 -10.27 3.77
CA THR A 79 -2.40 -10.30 5.24
C THR A 79 -2.91 -8.99 5.84
N CYS A 80 -2.22 -7.88 5.56
CA CYS A 80 -2.52 -6.60 6.21
C CYS A 80 -3.78 -5.93 5.65
N LYS A 81 -4.19 -6.25 4.41
CA LYS A 81 -5.39 -5.72 3.76
C LYS A 81 -6.46 -6.79 3.54
N LYS A 82 -6.40 -7.92 4.27
CA LYS A 82 -7.34 -9.04 4.13
C LYS A 82 -8.80 -8.58 4.22
N ASN A 83 -9.12 -7.71 5.17
CA ASN A 83 -10.48 -7.24 5.45
C ASN A 83 -10.90 -6.02 4.61
N CYS A 84 -10.07 -5.57 3.66
CA CYS A 84 -10.46 -4.50 2.75
C CYS A 84 -11.45 -5.01 1.70
N ARG A 85 -12.39 -4.16 1.30
CA ARG A 85 -13.32 -4.44 0.19
C ARG A 85 -12.54 -4.70 -1.10
N SER A 86 -13.08 -5.55 -1.98
CA SER A 86 -12.44 -5.95 -3.26
C SER A 86 -12.00 -4.73 -4.08
N ASN A 87 -12.86 -3.73 -4.25
CA ASN A 87 -12.54 -2.51 -4.98
C ASN A 87 -11.37 -1.70 -4.36
N THR A 88 -11.19 -1.78 -3.04
CA THR A 88 -10.04 -1.15 -2.37
C THR A 88 -8.74 -1.88 -2.70
N LYS A 89 -8.78 -3.23 -2.70
CA LYS A 89 -7.63 -4.06 -3.10
C LYS A 89 -7.25 -3.82 -4.56
N ASP A 90 -8.23 -3.73 -5.46
CA ASP A 90 -8.02 -3.42 -6.88
C ASP A 90 -7.39 -2.03 -7.06
N THR A 91 -7.82 -1.06 -6.25
CA THR A 91 -7.24 0.28 -6.26
C THR A 91 -5.77 0.24 -5.82
N TYR A 92 -5.43 -0.51 -4.78
CA TYR A 92 -4.05 -0.72 -4.36
C TYR A 92 -3.22 -1.40 -5.45
N ALA A 93 -3.72 -2.48 -6.04
CA ALA A 93 -3.05 -3.19 -7.12
C ALA A 93 -2.81 -2.29 -8.34
N ARG A 94 -3.79 -1.49 -8.73
CA ARG A 94 -3.70 -0.54 -9.86
C ARG A 94 -2.62 0.52 -9.63
N HIS A 95 -2.55 1.09 -8.44
CA HIS A 95 -1.52 2.08 -8.13
C HIS A 95 -0.13 1.46 -7.98
N TYR A 96 -0.03 0.26 -7.40
CA TYR A 96 1.22 -0.47 -7.32
C TYR A 96 1.75 -0.86 -8.70
N LYS A 97 0.87 -1.33 -9.60
CA LYS A 97 1.21 -1.70 -10.98
C LYS A 97 1.99 -0.60 -11.73
N ARG A 98 1.71 0.67 -11.42
CA ARG A 98 2.39 1.82 -12.06
C ARG A 98 3.88 1.89 -11.73
N VAL A 99 4.25 1.53 -10.52
CA VAL A 99 5.65 1.55 -10.04
C VAL A 99 6.32 0.18 -10.07
N ARG A 100 5.56 -0.88 -10.29
CA ARG A 100 6.00 -2.27 -10.24
C ARG A 100 7.18 -2.54 -11.17
N LYS A 101 7.14 -2.04 -12.41
CA LYS A 101 8.20 -2.25 -13.41
C LYS A 101 9.55 -1.71 -12.92
N ALA A 102 9.55 -0.57 -12.23
CA ALA A 102 10.76 0.08 -11.73
C ALA A 102 11.23 -0.48 -10.38
N LEU A 103 10.31 -0.86 -9.49
CA LEU A 103 10.61 -1.16 -8.10
C LEU A 103 10.37 -2.62 -7.70
N GLY A 104 9.44 -3.33 -8.36
CA GLY A 104 8.93 -4.63 -7.91
C GLY A 104 9.99 -5.71 -7.70
N TRP A 105 10.93 -5.82 -8.62
CA TRP A 105 12.03 -6.80 -8.59
C TRP A 105 13.14 -6.46 -7.58
N ARG A 106 13.14 -5.24 -7.04
CA ARG A 106 14.17 -4.80 -6.10
C ARG A 106 13.92 -5.36 -4.71
N LYS A 107 15.00 -5.78 -4.05
CA LYS A 107 14.95 -6.25 -2.65
C LYS A 107 14.60 -5.08 -1.73
N LEU A 108 13.78 -5.34 -0.71
CA LEU A 108 13.33 -4.34 0.27
C LEU A 108 14.48 -3.56 0.90
N ASN A 109 15.57 -4.24 1.26
CA ASN A 109 16.77 -3.63 1.86
C ASN A 109 17.64 -2.81 0.89
N LYS A 110 17.37 -2.89 -0.42
CA LYS A 110 18.05 -2.11 -1.48
C LYS A 110 17.22 -0.93 -1.99
N LEU A 111 16.02 -0.75 -1.47
CA LEU A 111 15.21 0.42 -1.79
C LEU A 111 15.81 1.67 -1.10
N ASN A 112 16.12 2.67 -1.89
CA ASN A 112 16.58 3.97 -1.41
C ASN A 112 15.70 5.09 -1.96
N LEU A 113 15.87 6.30 -1.42
CA LEU A 113 15.05 7.43 -1.78
C LEU A 113 15.16 7.80 -3.27
N VAL A 114 16.38 7.79 -3.82
CA VAL A 114 16.61 8.22 -5.22
C VAL A 114 15.84 7.32 -6.19
N VAL A 115 16.02 6.01 -6.07
CA VAL A 115 15.34 5.03 -6.92
C VAL A 115 13.81 5.13 -6.82
N MET A 116 13.28 5.35 -5.61
CA MET A 116 11.84 5.47 -5.42
C MET A 116 11.31 6.80 -5.95
N GLN A 117 12.08 7.88 -5.79
CA GLN A 117 11.74 9.20 -6.34
C GLN A 117 11.71 9.17 -7.86
N GLU A 118 12.69 8.55 -8.51
CA GLU A 118 12.75 8.37 -9.96
C GLU A 118 11.51 7.60 -10.46
N ALA A 119 11.15 6.49 -9.81
CA ALA A 119 9.98 5.71 -10.18
C ALA A 119 8.66 6.52 -10.07
N ILE A 120 8.54 7.38 -9.06
CA ILE A 120 7.38 8.27 -8.89
C ILE A 120 7.38 9.40 -9.94
N ASN A 121 8.54 9.98 -10.25
CA ASN A 121 8.66 11.07 -11.22
C ASN A 121 8.30 10.63 -12.66
N GLN A 122 8.46 9.33 -12.99
CA GLN A 122 8.07 8.78 -14.28
C GLN A 122 6.54 8.71 -14.48
N LEU A 123 5.74 8.90 -13.42
CA LEU A 123 4.29 8.87 -13.51
C LEU A 123 3.75 10.17 -14.13
N LYS A 124 2.71 10.03 -14.96
CA LYS A 124 2.21 11.13 -15.79
C LYS A 124 1.49 12.22 -15.00
N THR A 125 0.63 11.83 -14.05
CA THR A 125 -0.23 12.77 -13.35
C THR A 125 0.12 12.89 -11.86
N ASP A 126 -0.15 14.07 -11.27
CA ASP A 126 0.05 14.30 -9.83
C ASP A 126 -0.78 13.36 -8.97
N ASN A 127 -1.99 13.02 -9.43
CA ASN A 127 -2.85 12.06 -8.75
C ASN A 127 -2.22 10.65 -8.72
N GLU A 128 -1.59 10.22 -9.82
CA GLU A 128 -0.85 8.95 -9.86
C GLU A 128 0.34 8.97 -8.92
N ARG A 129 1.16 10.04 -8.95
CA ARG A 129 2.31 10.23 -8.05
C ARG A 129 1.89 10.16 -6.59
N LYS A 130 0.89 10.96 -6.21
CA LYS A 130 0.36 11.02 -4.85
C LYS A 130 -0.18 9.67 -4.35
N ASN A 131 -0.98 8.99 -5.16
CA ASN A 131 -1.59 7.73 -4.75
C ASN A 131 -0.59 6.57 -4.73
N SER A 132 0.35 6.50 -5.70
CA SER A 132 1.42 5.49 -5.68
C SER A 132 2.37 5.69 -4.49
N LYS A 133 2.75 6.95 -4.18
CA LYS A 133 3.50 7.28 -2.94
C LYS A 133 2.76 6.78 -1.70
N LYS A 134 1.45 7.07 -1.59
CA LYS A 134 0.63 6.69 -0.44
C LYS A 134 0.67 5.19 -0.16
N ILE A 135 0.59 4.37 -1.22
CA ILE A 135 0.66 2.92 -1.10
C ILE A 135 2.06 2.46 -0.71
N LEU A 136 3.10 3.00 -1.33
CA LEU A 136 4.48 2.68 -0.96
C LEU A 136 4.77 3.02 0.50
N VAL A 137 4.27 4.16 1.00
CA VAL A 137 4.41 4.54 2.41
C VAL A 137 3.71 3.54 3.32
N ASP A 138 2.46 3.16 3.04
CA ASP A 138 1.69 2.21 3.86
C ASP A 138 2.33 0.81 3.85
N MET A 139 2.75 0.31 2.68
CA MET A 139 3.44 -0.98 2.55
C MET A 139 4.75 -1.02 3.36
N LEU A 140 5.59 0.00 3.18
CA LEU A 140 6.89 0.06 3.85
C LEU A 140 6.76 0.36 5.34
N GLU A 141 5.68 1.01 5.79
CA GLU A 141 5.39 1.14 7.22
C GLU A 141 5.11 -0.22 7.86
N LYS A 142 4.36 -1.06 7.18
CA LYS A 142 4.13 -2.44 7.63
C LYS A 142 5.38 -3.31 7.55
N ALA A 143 6.23 -3.09 6.53
CA ALA A 143 7.53 -3.76 6.44
C ALA A 143 8.44 -3.35 7.60
N LEU A 144 8.45 -2.06 7.97
CA LEU A 144 9.19 -1.54 9.12
C LEU A 144 8.68 -2.14 10.44
N ALA A 145 7.36 -2.15 10.64
CA ALA A 145 6.73 -2.75 11.82
C ALA A 145 6.90 -4.28 11.91
N SER A 146 7.31 -4.93 10.83
CA SER A 146 7.62 -6.37 10.75
C SER A 146 9.13 -6.65 10.71
N ASP A 147 9.97 -5.68 11.04
CA ASP A 147 11.44 -5.76 11.06
C ASP A 147 12.08 -6.23 9.75
N LEU A 148 11.38 -6.04 8.62
CA LEU A 148 11.89 -6.36 7.30
C LEU A 148 12.81 -5.29 6.73
N ILE A 149 12.67 -4.05 7.19
CA ILE A 149 13.49 -2.88 6.83
C ILE A 149 13.78 -2.04 8.07
N THR A 150 14.85 -1.25 8.03
CA THR A 150 15.26 -0.40 9.16
C THR A 150 14.64 0.99 9.15
N LYS A 151 14.17 1.45 7.98
CA LYS A 151 13.55 2.77 7.80
C LYS A 151 12.59 2.76 6.62
N ASN A 152 11.53 3.54 6.71
CA ASN A 152 10.60 3.75 5.62
C ASN A 152 11.02 4.97 4.79
N VAL A 153 11.79 4.72 3.72
CA VAL A 153 12.29 5.78 2.83
C VAL A 153 11.19 6.43 1.97
N ALA A 154 10.06 5.74 1.77
CA ALA A 154 8.95 6.29 0.98
C ALA A 154 8.32 7.54 1.60
N LYS A 155 8.44 7.74 2.91
CA LYS A 155 7.97 8.97 3.58
C LYS A 155 8.66 10.23 3.05
N GLN A 156 9.91 10.10 2.64
CA GLN A 156 10.74 11.22 2.17
C GLN A 156 10.52 11.55 0.68
N ILE A 157 9.76 10.74 -0.06
CA ILE A 157 9.44 11.03 -1.46
C ILE A 157 8.70 12.37 -1.53
N THR A 158 9.12 13.25 -2.42
CA THR A 158 8.43 14.50 -2.73
C THR A 158 7.50 14.29 -3.92
N THR A 159 6.30 14.84 -3.87
CA THR A 159 5.40 14.92 -5.00
C THR A 159 5.08 16.39 -5.21
N GLU A 160 5.62 16.95 -6.28
CA GLU A 160 5.23 18.29 -6.70
C GLU A 160 3.74 18.25 -7.08
N ILE A 161 2.98 19.14 -6.50
CA ILE A 161 1.57 19.33 -6.83
C ILE A 161 1.53 20.55 -7.73
N THR A 162 1.29 20.34 -9.01
CA THR A 162 0.94 21.44 -9.89
C THR A 162 -0.34 22.06 -9.33
N LYS A 163 -0.26 23.28 -8.84
CA LYS A 163 -1.45 24.03 -8.41
C LYS A 163 -2.24 24.44 -9.65
N GLU A 164 -2.84 23.47 -10.32
CA GLU A 164 -3.91 23.78 -11.26
C GLU A 164 -5.06 24.37 -10.43
N GLU A 165 -5.47 25.58 -10.78
CA GLU A 165 -6.68 26.17 -10.22
C GLU A 165 -7.83 25.20 -10.49
N LYS A 166 -8.33 24.58 -9.45
CA LYS A 166 -9.49 23.70 -9.56
C LYS A 166 -10.67 24.55 -10.01
N LYS A 167 -11.07 24.43 -11.27
CA LYS A 167 -12.30 25.05 -11.74
C LYS A 167 -13.42 24.72 -10.75
N PRO A 168 -14.17 25.72 -10.29
CA PRO A 168 -15.28 25.48 -9.38
C PRO A 168 -16.26 24.50 -10.03
N ARG A 169 -16.71 23.50 -9.28
CA ARG A 169 -17.72 22.55 -9.79
C ARG A 169 -19.02 23.32 -9.94
N ARG A 170 -19.51 23.37 -11.14
CA ARG A 170 -20.79 23.99 -11.47
C ARG A 170 -21.93 23.02 -11.11
N VAL A 171 -22.99 23.53 -10.56
CA VAL A 171 -24.27 22.83 -10.33
C VAL A 171 -25.23 23.23 -11.44
N LEU A 172 -26.06 22.32 -11.91
CA LEU A 172 -27.11 22.61 -12.89
C LEU A 172 -28.12 23.59 -12.26
N THR A 173 -28.55 24.57 -13.06
CA THR A 173 -29.70 25.41 -12.71
C THR A 173 -31.01 24.60 -12.87
N ILE A 174 -32.11 25.10 -12.33
CA ILE A 174 -33.42 24.47 -12.51
C ILE A 174 -33.80 24.35 -13.98
N GLN A 175 -33.52 25.38 -14.79
CA GLN A 175 -33.78 25.36 -16.24
C GLN A 175 -32.97 24.29 -16.93
N GLU A 176 -31.68 24.19 -16.63
CA GLU A 176 -30.79 23.17 -17.20
C GLU A 176 -31.19 21.75 -16.76
N THR A 177 -31.66 21.59 -15.53
CA THR A 177 -32.18 20.31 -15.03
C THR A 177 -33.43 19.89 -15.81
N ASN A 178 -34.34 20.81 -16.08
CA ASN A 178 -35.54 20.54 -16.86
C ASN A 178 -35.22 20.15 -18.31
N ILE A 179 -34.30 20.89 -18.95
CA ILE A 179 -33.81 20.56 -20.30
C ILE A 179 -33.16 19.18 -20.32
N PHE A 180 -32.30 18.90 -19.33
CA PHE A 180 -31.64 17.60 -19.21
C PHE A 180 -32.64 16.45 -19.08
N LEU A 181 -33.67 16.60 -18.25
CA LEU A 181 -34.70 15.58 -18.05
C LEU A 181 -35.58 15.40 -19.30
N GLU A 182 -35.86 16.47 -20.02
CA GLU A 182 -36.63 16.41 -21.27
C GLU A 182 -35.88 15.59 -22.32
N GLU A 183 -34.58 15.90 -22.54
CA GLU A 183 -33.71 15.17 -23.47
C GLU A 183 -33.45 13.71 -23.04
N ALA A 184 -33.56 13.43 -21.75
CA ALA A 184 -33.34 12.08 -21.22
C ALA A 184 -34.58 11.19 -21.27
N LYS A 185 -35.77 11.70 -21.55
CA LYS A 185 -37.06 11.00 -21.47
C LYS A 185 -37.12 9.67 -22.18
N ASP A 186 -36.53 9.60 -23.39
CA ASP A 186 -36.57 8.40 -24.22
C ASP A 186 -35.41 7.44 -23.93
N THR A 187 -34.59 7.74 -22.91
CA THR A 187 -33.47 6.89 -22.53
C THR A 187 -33.88 5.86 -21.48
N TYR A 188 -33.23 4.68 -21.53
CA TYR A 188 -33.38 3.63 -20.49
C TYR A 188 -33.08 4.16 -19.07
N TYR A 189 -32.27 5.21 -18.94
CA TYR A 189 -31.82 5.75 -17.67
C TYR A 189 -32.65 6.91 -17.12
N TYR A 190 -33.74 7.29 -17.79
CA TYR A 190 -34.58 8.43 -17.37
C TYR A 190 -34.98 8.37 -15.89
N ASN A 191 -35.58 7.27 -15.46
CA ASN A 191 -36.02 7.09 -14.06
C ASN A 191 -34.85 7.17 -13.06
N LEU A 192 -33.68 6.66 -13.44
CA LEU A 192 -32.48 6.77 -12.61
C LEU A 192 -32.05 8.24 -12.43
N PHE A 193 -32.11 9.03 -13.50
CA PHE A 193 -31.77 10.45 -13.46
C PHE A 193 -32.76 11.25 -12.61
N VAL A 194 -34.04 10.99 -12.77
CA VAL A 194 -35.10 11.61 -11.92
C VAL A 194 -34.83 11.32 -10.45
N VAL A 195 -34.70 10.05 -10.08
CA VAL A 195 -34.45 9.67 -8.68
C VAL A 195 -33.14 10.25 -8.16
N ALA A 196 -32.10 10.30 -8.99
CA ALA A 196 -30.80 10.87 -8.62
C ALA A 196 -30.89 12.36 -8.29
N LEU A 197 -31.62 13.12 -9.11
CA LEU A 197 -31.78 14.56 -8.95
C LEU A 197 -32.66 14.91 -7.75
N GLU A 198 -33.76 14.19 -7.56
CA GLU A 198 -34.71 14.41 -6.45
C GLU A 198 -34.12 13.99 -5.09
N THR A 199 -33.33 12.91 -5.05
CA THR A 199 -32.87 12.34 -3.78
C THR A 199 -31.44 12.73 -3.40
N GLY A 200 -30.62 13.15 -4.35
CA GLY A 200 -29.19 13.38 -4.17
C GLY A 200 -28.41 12.12 -3.77
N MET A 201 -28.93 10.93 -4.05
CA MET A 201 -28.25 9.66 -3.76
C MET A 201 -27.00 9.48 -4.62
N ARG A 202 -25.98 8.85 -4.06
CA ARG A 202 -24.79 8.48 -4.83
C ARG A 202 -25.14 7.35 -5.80
N ILE A 203 -24.43 7.28 -6.94
CA ILE A 203 -24.70 6.24 -7.95
C ILE A 203 -24.66 4.82 -7.37
N GLY A 204 -23.76 4.52 -6.45
CA GLY A 204 -23.71 3.21 -5.80
C GLY A 204 -24.90 2.95 -4.85
N GLU A 205 -25.44 3.98 -4.21
CA GLU A 205 -26.64 3.90 -3.37
C GLU A 205 -27.88 3.69 -4.23
N LEU A 206 -27.99 4.41 -5.34
CA LEU A 206 -29.07 4.23 -6.33
C LEU A 206 -29.06 2.81 -6.93
N SER A 207 -27.90 2.34 -7.35
CA SER A 207 -27.76 0.98 -7.91
C SER A 207 -27.98 -0.13 -6.87
N GLY A 208 -27.84 0.18 -5.59
CA GLY A 208 -28.05 -0.74 -4.48
C GLY A 208 -29.41 -0.63 -3.81
N LEU A 209 -30.29 0.25 -4.29
CA LEU A 209 -31.64 0.45 -3.74
C LEU A 209 -32.51 -0.77 -4.03
N GLN A 210 -33.23 -1.26 -3.02
CA GLN A 210 -34.13 -2.39 -3.09
C GLN A 210 -35.58 -1.93 -2.83
N TRP A 211 -36.53 -2.65 -3.34
CA TRP A 211 -37.94 -2.32 -3.13
C TRP A 211 -38.35 -2.30 -1.65
N GLU A 212 -37.74 -3.15 -0.83
CA GLU A 212 -37.93 -3.22 0.62
C GLU A 212 -37.36 -2.02 1.38
N ASP A 213 -36.53 -1.19 0.73
CA ASP A 213 -36.01 0.04 1.29
C ASP A 213 -37.00 1.22 1.13
N ILE A 214 -38.12 1.04 0.42
CA ILE A 214 -39.11 2.06 0.15
C ILE A 214 -40.32 1.84 1.06
N ASP A 215 -40.46 2.71 2.03
CA ASP A 215 -41.66 2.75 2.91
C ASP A 215 -42.71 3.64 2.26
N TYR A 216 -43.61 3.01 1.52
CA TYR A 216 -44.71 3.71 0.84
C TYR A 216 -45.72 4.33 1.81
N LYS A 217 -45.92 3.72 2.99
CA LYS A 217 -46.87 4.20 3.99
C LYS A 217 -46.41 5.51 4.61
N ASN A 218 -45.12 5.58 4.96
CA ASN A 218 -44.51 6.77 5.57
C ASN A 218 -43.88 7.70 4.55
N LYS A 219 -43.88 7.32 3.25
CA LYS A 219 -43.24 8.06 2.15
C LYS A 219 -41.77 8.32 2.40
N ILE A 220 -41.03 7.27 2.69
CA ILE A 220 -39.57 7.36 3.03
C ILE A 220 -38.79 6.34 2.22
N ILE A 221 -37.61 6.76 1.71
CA ILE A 221 -36.58 5.87 1.18
C ILE A 221 -35.51 5.71 2.26
N HIS A 222 -35.21 4.48 2.65
CA HIS A 222 -34.13 4.14 3.56
C HIS A 222 -32.85 3.78 2.78
N VAL A 223 -31.85 4.64 2.81
CA VAL A 223 -30.55 4.36 2.16
C VAL A 223 -29.72 3.47 3.09
N LYS A 224 -29.73 2.16 2.85
CA LYS A 224 -29.05 1.15 3.66
C LYS A 224 -27.85 0.54 2.94
N HIS A 225 -27.93 0.47 1.61
CA HIS A 225 -26.99 -0.29 0.79
C HIS A 225 -26.25 0.59 -0.24
N SER A 226 -25.15 0.08 -0.73
CA SER A 226 -24.43 0.64 -1.86
C SER A 226 -23.86 -0.49 -2.70
N MET A 227 -24.19 -0.53 -3.98
CA MET A 227 -23.62 -1.48 -4.92
C MET A 227 -22.26 -1.02 -5.40
N THR A 228 -21.31 -1.91 -5.42
CA THR A 228 -19.96 -1.68 -5.97
C THR A 228 -19.75 -2.57 -7.18
N TYR A 229 -19.14 -1.99 -8.19
CA TYR A 229 -18.82 -2.65 -9.45
C TYR A 229 -17.30 -2.77 -9.57
N PHE A 230 -16.79 -3.96 -9.87
CA PHE A 230 -15.36 -4.22 -10.05
C PHE A 230 -15.13 -5.38 -11.03
N SER A 231 -13.93 -5.47 -11.57
CA SER A 231 -13.52 -6.59 -12.42
C SER A 231 -12.81 -7.64 -11.59
N LYS A 232 -13.27 -8.88 -11.67
CA LYS A 232 -12.63 -10.06 -11.08
C LYS A 232 -12.41 -11.08 -12.18
N ASP A 233 -11.15 -11.50 -12.39
CA ASP A 233 -10.75 -12.48 -13.40
C ASP A 233 -11.25 -12.17 -14.83
N GLY A 234 -11.22 -10.84 -15.17
CA GLY A 234 -11.68 -10.36 -16.48
C GLY A 234 -13.20 -10.26 -16.63
N LYS A 235 -13.98 -10.67 -15.61
CA LYS A 235 -15.44 -10.53 -15.57
C LYS A 235 -15.84 -9.40 -14.64
N TYR A 236 -16.87 -8.68 -15.04
CA TYR A 236 -17.46 -7.64 -14.21
C TYR A 236 -18.38 -8.28 -13.16
N THR A 237 -18.20 -7.88 -11.92
CA THR A 237 -18.93 -8.40 -10.77
C THR A 237 -19.50 -7.25 -9.96
N PHE A 238 -20.65 -7.48 -9.37
CA PHE A 238 -21.33 -6.52 -8.50
C PHE A 238 -21.35 -7.08 -7.07
N GLU A 239 -21.08 -6.23 -6.10
CA GLU A 239 -21.22 -6.58 -4.69
C GLU A 239 -22.11 -5.54 -4.00
N LEU A 240 -23.16 -6.02 -3.33
CA LEU A 240 -24.00 -5.19 -2.47
C LEU A 240 -23.35 -5.14 -1.08
N HIS A 241 -23.14 -3.93 -0.59
CA HIS A 241 -22.57 -3.70 0.73
C HIS A 241 -23.45 -2.75 1.53
N PRO A 242 -23.41 -2.80 2.88
CA PRO A 242 -23.93 -1.70 3.68
C PRO A 242 -23.18 -0.40 3.30
N THR A 243 -23.79 0.74 3.56
CA THR A 243 -23.18 2.05 3.31
C THR A 243 -21.79 2.14 3.96
N LYS A 244 -20.89 2.95 3.39
CA LYS A 244 -19.48 3.02 3.81
C LYS A 244 -19.29 3.50 5.25
N THR A 245 -20.22 4.30 5.75
CA THR A 245 -20.17 4.91 7.10
C THR A 245 -21.59 4.92 7.68
N ASN A 246 -21.69 4.97 9.01
CA ASN A 246 -22.99 5.11 9.69
C ASN A 246 -23.75 6.36 9.24
N LYS A 247 -23.06 7.46 8.92
CA LYS A 247 -23.66 8.67 8.32
C LYS A 247 -24.16 8.47 6.90
N GLY A 248 -23.78 7.38 6.23
CA GLY A 248 -24.31 7.00 4.92
C GLY A 248 -25.70 6.39 5.01
N MET A 249 -26.05 5.77 6.15
CA MET A 249 -27.42 5.33 6.44
C MET A 249 -28.25 6.55 6.76
N ARG A 250 -29.25 6.80 5.95
CA ARG A 250 -30.14 7.95 6.08
C ARG A 250 -31.52 7.63 5.49
N SER A 251 -32.49 8.37 5.90
CA SER A 251 -33.83 8.35 5.33
C SER A 251 -34.06 9.61 4.49
N ILE A 252 -34.68 9.46 3.34
CA ILE A 252 -35.01 10.54 2.40
C ILE A 252 -36.54 10.54 2.25
N PRO A 253 -37.23 11.66 2.48
CA PRO A 253 -38.65 11.74 2.23
C PRO A 253 -38.96 11.63 0.73
N LEU A 254 -40.04 10.92 0.39
CA LEU A 254 -40.63 10.93 -0.94
C LEU A 254 -41.57 12.14 -1.01
N THR A 255 -41.29 13.04 -1.91
CA THR A 255 -42.15 14.21 -2.20
C THR A 255 -43.27 13.86 -3.17
#